data_ffeaba23bb2f5342c77e6b868543a67b
#
_entry.id   ffeaba23bb2f5342c77e6b868543a67b
#
_cell.length_a   1.000
_cell.length_b   1.000
_cell.length_c   1.000
_cell.angle_alpha   90.00
_cell.angle_beta   90.00
_cell.angle_gamma   90.00
#
_symmetry.space_group_name_H-M   'P 1'
#
loop_
_entity.id
_entity.type
_entity.pdbx_description
1 polymer ?
#
loop_
_entity_poly.entity_id
_entity_poly.type
_entity_poly.pdbx_seq_one_letter_code
_entity_poly.pdbx_strand_id
1 'polypeptide(L)'
;MLEEKAKDLGRQIGQSTEYQALKRSNDLLTEDVEASTVLRRLTQLRSEAQQFIERGEDPPPEMEQELDRLLQTVEINPVYQRAIVAQTNFDKLMVRVNEYISEGIRTGAVSKIITLS
;
A
#
# COMPACT_ATOMS: atom_id res chain seq x y z
N MET A 1 -23.32 -6.90 -15.90
CA MET A 1 -23.96 -6.38 -14.68
C MET A 1 -22.99 -6.35 -13.51
N LEU A 2 -22.42 -7.46 -13.11
CA LEU A 2 -21.44 -7.49 -12.03
C LEU A 2 -20.17 -6.70 -12.37
N GLU A 3 -19.66 -6.86 -13.59
CA GLU A 3 -18.49 -6.15 -14.08
C GLU A 3 -18.68 -4.63 -14.02
N GLU A 4 -19.80 -4.14 -14.50
CA GLU A 4 -20.11 -2.70 -14.51
C GLU A 4 -20.19 -2.14 -13.10
N LYS A 5 -20.87 -2.86 -12.19
CA LYS A 5 -21.01 -2.43 -10.81
C LYS A 5 -19.67 -2.42 -10.08
N ALA A 6 -18.81 -3.39 -10.35
CA ALA A 6 -17.47 -3.42 -9.79
C ALA A 6 -16.63 -2.23 -10.28
N LYS A 7 -16.73 -1.89 -11.59
CA LYS A 7 -16.04 -0.73 -12.15
C LYS A 7 -16.57 0.58 -11.57
N ASP A 8 -17.88 0.68 -11.35
CA ASP A 8 -18.47 1.86 -10.72
C ASP A 8 -17.95 2.05 -9.29
N LEU A 9 -17.88 0.98 -8.52
CA LEU A 9 -17.29 1.01 -7.19
C LEU A 9 -15.83 1.48 -7.26
N GLY A 10 -15.06 0.94 -8.19
CA GLY A 10 -13.67 1.36 -8.42
C GLY A 10 -13.56 2.84 -8.76
N ARG A 11 -14.46 3.37 -9.59
CA ARG A 11 -14.48 4.81 -9.92
C ARG A 11 -14.72 5.65 -8.67
N GLN A 12 -15.66 5.24 -7.83
CA GLN A 12 -15.95 5.96 -6.58
C GLN A 12 -14.76 5.94 -5.63
N ILE A 13 -14.05 4.80 -5.53
CA ILE A 13 -12.83 4.70 -4.73
C ILE A 13 -11.76 5.64 -5.30
N GLY A 14 -11.59 5.67 -6.61
CA GLY A 14 -10.63 6.55 -7.28
C GLY A 14 -10.95 8.04 -7.10
N GLN A 15 -12.21 8.38 -6.85
CA GLN A 15 -12.65 9.76 -6.60
C GLN A 15 -12.65 10.12 -5.11
N SER A 16 -12.37 9.16 -4.23
CA SER A 16 -12.34 9.39 -2.79
C SER A 16 -11.22 10.35 -2.40
N THR A 17 -11.42 11.07 -1.30
CA THR A 17 -10.38 11.95 -0.74
C THR A 17 -9.14 11.16 -0.37
N GLU A 18 -9.32 9.93 0.11
CA GLU A 18 -8.22 9.04 0.50
C GLU A 18 -7.35 8.66 -0.69
N TYR A 19 -7.95 8.30 -1.82
CA TYR A 19 -7.19 7.95 -3.02
C TYR A 19 -6.50 9.18 -3.62
N GLN A 20 -7.18 10.33 -3.65
CA GLN A 20 -6.61 11.57 -4.17
C GLN A 20 -5.41 12.00 -3.32
N ALA A 21 -5.49 11.87 -2.01
CA ALA A 21 -4.39 12.18 -1.11
C ALA A 21 -3.22 11.21 -1.32
N LEU A 22 -3.51 9.92 -1.49
CA LEU A 22 -2.49 8.90 -1.76
C LEU A 22 -1.73 9.21 -3.04
N LYS A 23 -2.47 9.49 -4.12
CA LYS A 23 -1.87 9.79 -5.42
C LYS A 23 -0.98 11.02 -5.35
N ARG A 24 -1.48 12.09 -4.73
CA ARG A 24 -0.73 13.35 -4.58
C ARG A 24 0.54 13.14 -3.75
N SER A 25 0.41 12.40 -2.65
CA SER A 25 1.56 12.14 -1.77
C SER A 25 2.61 11.28 -2.44
N ASN A 26 2.19 10.29 -3.23
CA ASN A 26 3.12 9.44 -3.98
C ASN A 26 3.83 10.22 -5.08
N ASP A 27 3.13 11.12 -5.77
CA ASP A 27 3.74 11.98 -6.79
C ASP A 27 4.81 12.89 -6.16
N LEU A 28 4.49 13.51 -5.01
CA LEU A 28 5.44 14.35 -4.28
C LEU A 28 6.65 13.55 -3.79
N LEU A 29 6.42 12.33 -3.34
CA LEU A 29 7.49 11.45 -2.88
C LEU A 29 8.44 11.09 -4.04
N THR A 30 7.89 10.79 -5.21
CA THR A 30 8.67 10.49 -6.40
C THR A 30 9.52 11.69 -6.85
N GLU A 31 8.99 12.90 -6.70
CA GLU A 31 9.67 14.14 -7.07
C GLU A 31 10.71 14.57 -6.03
N ASP A 32 10.60 14.10 -4.80
CA ASP A 32 11.55 14.44 -3.74
C ASP A 32 12.85 13.67 -3.94
N VAL A 33 13.91 14.36 -4.33
CA VAL A 33 15.19 13.74 -4.70
C VAL A 33 15.79 12.94 -3.55
N GLU A 34 15.79 13.51 -2.34
CA GLU A 34 16.35 12.83 -1.17
C GLU A 34 15.59 11.55 -0.84
N ALA A 35 14.26 11.64 -0.70
CA ALA A 35 13.44 10.49 -0.34
C ALA A 35 13.48 9.41 -1.44
N SER A 36 13.35 9.79 -2.70
CA SER A 36 13.33 8.82 -3.80
C SER A 36 14.67 8.10 -3.94
N THR A 37 15.78 8.81 -3.73
CA THR A 37 17.12 8.20 -3.76
C THR A 37 17.29 7.18 -2.64
N VAL A 38 16.88 7.54 -1.42
CA VAL A 38 16.95 6.64 -0.27
C VAL A 38 16.08 5.42 -0.49
N LEU A 39 14.84 5.60 -0.94
CA LEU A 39 13.92 4.49 -1.16
C LEU A 39 14.42 3.53 -2.25
N ARG A 40 15.02 4.06 -3.30
CA ARG A 40 15.62 3.23 -4.34
C ARG A 40 16.77 2.39 -3.78
N ARG A 41 17.63 3.00 -2.98
CA ARG A 41 18.74 2.27 -2.36
C ARG A 41 18.23 1.21 -1.36
N LEU A 42 17.18 1.52 -0.61
CA LEU A 42 16.55 0.55 0.29
C LEU A 42 16.03 -0.67 -0.47
N THR A 43 15.39 -0.45 -1.62
CA THR A 43 14.91 -1.54 -2.46
C THR A 43 16.06 -2.41 -2.96
N GLN A 44 17.16 -1.80 -3.39
CA GLN A 44 18.35 -2.52 -3.82
C GLN A 44 18.94 -3.36 -2.69
N LEU A 45 19.06 -2.78 -1.50
CA LEU A 45 19.62 -3.49 -0.34
C LEU A 45 18.76 -4.67 0.08
N ARG A 46 17.45 -4.51 0.06
CA ARG A 46 16.53 -5.60 0.38
C ARG A 46 16.68 -6.75 -0.61
N SER A 47 16.82 -6.42 -1.89
CA SER A 47 17.03 -7.43 -2.94
C SER A 47 18.35 -8.16 -2.73
N GLU A 48 19.43 -7.43 -2.43
CA GLU A 48 20.75 -8.02 -2.17
C GLU A 48 20.73 -8.90 -0.92
N ALA A 49 20.07 -8.44 0.14
CA ALA A 49 19.91 -9.21 1.37
C ALA A 49 19.14 -10.50 1.12
N GLN A 50 18.09 -10.45 0.31
CA GLN A 50 17.32 -11.62 -0.05
C GLN A 50 18.17 -12.65 -0.79
N GLN A 51 19.07 -12.22 -1.66
CA GLN A 51 19.99 -13.12 -2.35
C GLN A 51 20.91 -13.86 -1.39
N PHE A 52 21.41 -13.19 -0.34
CA PHE A 52 22.19 -13.85 0.70
C PHE A 52 21.38 -14.91 1.43
N ILE A 53 20.16 -14.59 1.81
CA ILE A 53 19.25 -15.49 2.51
C ILE A 53 18.94 -16.72 1.64
N GLU A 54 18.69 -16.54 0.35
CA GLU A 54 18.43 -17.64 -0.57
C GLU A 54 19.60 -18.59 -0.72
N ARG A 55 20.83 -18.12 -0.54
CA ARG A 55 22.02 -18.95 -0.55
C ARG A 55 22.33 -19.58 0.81
N GLY A 56 21.50 -19.32 1.82
CA GLY A 56 21.74 -19.80 3.17
C GLY A 56 22.80 -19.03 3.92
N GLU A 57 23.14 -17.82 3.46
CA GLU A 57 24.14 -16.95 4.06
C GLU A 57 23.48 -15.77 4.77
N ASP A 58 24.12 -15.26 5.82
CA ASP A 58 23.68 -14.04 6.49
C ASP A 58 24.18 -12.82 5.72
N PRO A 59 23.36 -11.76 5.60
CA PRO A 59 23.83 -10.50 5.01
C PRO A 59 25.01 -9.93 5.81
N PRO A 60 25.97 -9.27 5.14
CA PRO A 60 27.10 -8.64 5.85
C PRO A 60 26.63 -7.58 6.84
N PRO A 61 27.34 -7.40 7.97
CA PRO A 61 26.97 -6.36 8.95
C PRO A 61 26.93 -4.95 8.38
N GLU A 62 27.78 -4.64 7.41
CA GLU A 62 27.81 -3.34 6.74
C GLU A 62 26.49 -3.06 6.01
N MET A 63 25.89 -4.09 5.44
CA MET A 63 24.59 -3.99 4.75
C MET A 63 23.48 -3.66 5.74
N GLU A 64 23.47 -4.31 6.89
CA GLU A 64 22.48 -4.03 7.95
C GLU A 64 22.63 -2.61 8.49
N GLN A 65 23.87 -2.16 8.68
CA GLN A 65 24.15 -0.80 9.15
C GLN A 65 23.69 0.25 8.14
N GLU A 66 23.93 0.02 6.85
CA GLU A 66 23.47 0.91 5.79
C GLU A 66 21.94 0.97 5.75
N LEU A 67 21.29 -0.20 5.87
CA LEU A 67 19.83 -0.30 5.88
C LEU A 67 19.25 0.51 7.05
N ASP A 68 19.78 0.36 8.25
CA ASP A 68 19.30 1.08 9.43
C ASP A 68 19.46 2.59 9.26
N ARG A 69 20.59 3.03 8.73
CA ARG A 69 20.86 4.44 8.50
C ARG A 69 19.89 5.04 7.49
N LEU A 70 19.64 4.33 6.39
CA LEU A 70 18.71 4.78 5.36
C LEU A 70 17.29 4.83 5.87
N LEU A 71 16.87 3.83 6.67
CA LEU A 71 15.54 3.83 7.29
C LEU A 71 15.35 5.03 8.20
N GLN A 72 16.34 5.35 9.02
CA GLN A 72 16.29 6.53 9.88
C GLN A 72 16.18 7.81 9.06
N THR A 73 16.92 7.91 7.96
CA THR A 73 16.91 9.07 7.09
C THR A 73 15.54 9.29 6.46
N VAL A 74 14.91 8.22 5.95
CA VAL A 74 13.61 8.35 5.28
C VAL A 74 12.48 8.58 6.28
N GLU A 75 12.55 7.97 7.47
CA GLU A 75 11.50 8.10 8.49
C GLU A 75 11.29 9.53 8.97
N ILE A 76 12.35 10.34 8.97
CA ILE A 76 12.24 11.75 9.38
C ILE A 76 11.88 12.68 8.22
N ASN A 77 11.81 12.18 7.00
CA ASN A 77 11.46 12.99 5.84
C ASN A 77 9.96 13.30 5.84
N PRO A 78 9.56 14.60 5.85
CA PRO A 78 8.13 14.96 5.93
C PRO A 78 7.32 14.49 4.74
N VAL A 79 7.90 14.45 3.54
CA VAL A 79 7.22 13.99 2.33
C VAL A 79 6.91 12.50 2.45
N TYR A 80 7.87 11.73 2.94
CA TYR A 80 7.67 10.29 3.21
C TYR A 80 6.60 10.08 4.27
N GLN A 81 6.63 10.83 5.36
CA GLN A 81 5.66 10.72 6.45
C GLN A 81 4.23 10.96 5.95
N ARG A 82 4.04 11.97 5.08
CA ARG A 82 2.74 12.25 4.47
C ARG A 82 2.28 11.11 3.58
N ALA A 83 3.19 10.51 2.82
CA ALA A 83 2.86 9.37 1.97
C ALA A 83 2.42 8.16 2.79
N ILE A 84 3.08 7.89 3.92
CA ILE A 84 2.71 6.80 4.82
C ILE A 84 1.31 7.03 5.43
N VAL A 85 1.01 8.26 5.87
CA VAL A 85 -0.31 8.59 6.42
C VAL A 85 -1.39 8.41 5.34
N ALA A 86 -1.13 8.88 4.13
CA ALA A 86 -2.07 8.75 3.01
C ALA A 86 -2.32 7.27 2.66
N GLN A 87 -1.27 6.46 2.67
CA GLN A 87 -1.37 5.02 2.42
C GLN A 87 -2.22 4.34 3.51
N THR A 88 -1.97 4.67 4.77
CA THR A 88 -2.72 4.11 5.90
C THR A 88 -4.20 4.46 5.79
N ASN A 89 -4.52 5.71 5.45
CA ASN A 89 -5.91 6.14 5.31
C ASN A 89 -6.60 5.44 4.15
N PHE A 90 -5.90 5.25 3.04
CA PHE A 90 -6.45 4.50 1.91
C PHE A 90 -6.68 3.04 2.28
N ASP A 91 -5.74 2.41 2.97
CA ASP A 91 -5.89 1.02 3.42
C ASP A 91 -7.10 0.86 4.34
N LYS A 92 -7.33 1.81 5.25
CA LYS A 92 -8.52 1.81 6.10
C LYS A 92 -9.81 1.94 5.29
N LEU A 93 -9.81 2.77 4.25
CA LEU A 93 -10.93 2.87 3.34
C LEU A 93 -11.20 1.51 2.68
N MET A 94 -10.16 0.85 2.18
CA MET A 94 -10.32 -0.44 1.50
C MET A 94 -10.80 -1.53 2.45
N VAL A 95 -10.40 -1.51 3.71
CA VAL A 95 -10.94 -2.43 4.73
C VAL A 95 -12.45 -2.24 4.84
N ARG A 96 -12.92 -0.99 4.95
CA ARG A 96 -14.36 -0.70 5.03
C ARG A 96 -15.10 -1.13 3.76
N VAL A 97 -14.51 -0.87 2.59
CA VAL A 97 -15.10 -1.29 1.32
C VAL A 97 -15.26 -2.80 1.27
N ASN A 98 -14.25 -3.54 1.68
CA ASN A 98 -14.29 -5.00 1.71
C ASN A 98 -15.32 -5.53 2.72
N GLU A 99 -15.49 -4.86 3.85
CA GLU A 99 -16.54 -5.19 4.83
C GLU A 99 -17.93 -5.02 4.22
N TYR A 100 -18.17 -3.92 3.50
CA TYR A 100 -19.44 -3.67 2.82
C TYR A 100 -19.69 -4.70 1.73
N ILE A 101 -18.67 -5.07 0.98
CA ILE A 101 -18.78 -6.11 -0.05
C ILE A 101 -19.17 -7.44 0.63
N SER A 102 -18.51 -7.81 1.71
CA SER A 102 -18.80 -9.04 2.46
C SER A 102 -20.22 -9.04 3.00
N GLU A 103 -20.66 -7.91 3.52
CA GLU A 103 -22.05 -7.73 4.00
C GLU A 103 -23.04 -7.93 2.87
N GLY A 104 -22.75 -7.35 1.70
CA GLY A 104 -23.58 -7.52 0.50
C GLY A 104 -23.65 -8.98 0.05
N ILE A 105 -22.53 -9.70 0.11
CA ILE A 105 -22.51 -11.13 -0.23
C ILE A 105 -23.42 -11.91 0.68
N ARG A 106 -23.35 -11.68 1.99
CA ARG A 106 -24.20 -12.37 2.97
C ARG A 106 -25.67 -12.06 2.77
N THR A 107 -26.00 -10.78 2.58
CA THR A 107 -27.37 -10.33 2.35
C THR A 107 -27.94 -10.91 1.05
N GLY A 108 -27.12 -10.89 0.00
CA GLY A 108 -27.52 -11.44 -1.29
C GLY A 108 -27.78 -12.93 -1.24
N ALA A 109 -26.93 -13.68 -0.53
CA ALA A 109 -27.10 -15.12 -0.36
C ALA A 109 -28.38 -15.45 0.42
N VAL A 110 -28.68 -14.71 1.49
CA VAL A 110 -29.91 -14.87 2.26
C VAL A 110 -31.13 -14.56 1.39
N SER A 111 -31.10 -13.44 0.65
CA SER A 111 -32.22 -13.06 -0.24
C SER A 111 -32.46 -14.13 -1.30
N LYS A 112 -31.43 -14.70 -1.87
CA LYS A 112 -31.51 -15.76 -2.86
C LYS A 112 -32.12 -17.03 -2.28
N ILE A 113 -31.76 -17.42 -1.07
CA ILE A 113 -32.31 -18.56 -0.34
C ILE A 113 -33.81 -18.34 -0.11
N ILE A 114 -34.20 -17.16 0.35
CA ILE A 114 -35.60 -16.80 0.57
C ILE A 114 -36.39 -16.88 -0.74
N THR A 115 -35.82 -16.41 -1.83
CA THR A 115 -36.47 -16.42 -3.14
C THR A 115 -36.72 -17.85 -3.63
N LEU A 116 -35.85 -18.79 -3.32
CA LEU A 116 -35.98 -20.18 -3.74
C LEU A 116 -36.98 -20.96 -2.87
N SER A 117 -37.21 -20.51 -1.69
CA SER A 117 -38.17 -21.17 -0.78
C SER A 117 -39.58 -20.63 -0.95
#